data_83bab202eb758da28c0efa576de177c6
#
_entry.id   83bab202eb758da28c0efa576de177c6
#
_cell.length_a   1.000
_cell.length_b   1.000
_cell.length_c   1.000
_cell.angle_alpha   90.00
_cell.angle_beta   90.00
_cell.angle_gamma   90.00
#
_symmetry.space_group_name_H-M   'P 1'
#
loop_
_entity.id
_entity.type
_entity.pdbx_description
1 polymer ?
#
loop_
_entity_poly.entity_id
_entity_poly.type
_entity_poly.pdbx_seq_one_letter_code
_entity_poly.pdbx_strand_id
1 'polypeptide(L)'
;MEINKLNFDKKAATKITLFFVLAFGISYFLNLLSNPLASYGFKVNLNYAFGPFLAAILVGYLNKTPLKIKLFSESLWIRKIEFIGLVIFLIGSFVSTLKSGNTNYSLTIFGIILALLYTLLEELGWRVFLGNELSKYSLLTIFLVSTVLWFFWHYSFRDENLMTNPFQFLALIAGGSAGMAQFYRQTKSWMIVAVTHAVISVNLPTLIIFLVVTIGLLKFYETKIKQENKKTFTDLEP
;
A
#
# COMPACT_ATOMS: atom_id res chain seq x y z
N MET A 1 0.74 -17.60 26.49
CA MET A 1 0.51 -17.04 25.17
C MET A 1 0.12 -18.20 24.26
N GLU A 2 -1.18 -18.49 24.17
CA GLU A 2 -1.67 -19.55 23.29
C GLU A 2 -1.35 -19.19 21.85
N ILE A 3 -0.53 -20.00 21.21
CA ILE A 3 -0.35 -19.96 19.76
C ILE A 3 -1.69 -20.41 19.18
N ASN A 4 -2.61 -19.46 18.97
CA ASN A 4 -3.86 -19.74 18.28
C ASN A 4 -3.49 -20.40 16.96
N LYS A 5 -3.84 -21.68 16.82
CA LYS A 5 -3.62 -22.49 15.64
C LYS A 5 -4.01 -21.67 14.41
N LEU A 6 -3.13 -21.58 13.45
CA LEU A 6 -3.36 -21.02 12.11
C LEU A 6 -4.44 -21.85 11.37
N ASN A 7 -5.67 -21.89 11.92
CA ASN A 7 -6.79 -22.51 11.23
C ASN A 7 -7.34 -21.48 10.24
N PHE A 8 -6.73 -21.44 9.05
CA PHE A 8 -7.33 -20.71 7.95
C PHE A 8 -8.70 -21.32 7.64
N ASP A 9 -9.71 -20.47 7.71
CA ASP A 9 -11.02 -20.81 7.17
C ASP A 9 -10.87 -21.18 5.68
N LYS A 10 -11.33 -22.36 5.32
CA LYS A 10 -11.20 -22.91 3.96
C LYS A 10 -11.69 -21.91 2.89
N LYS A 11 -12.77 -21.18 3.20
CA LYS A 11 -13.34 -20.17 2.29
C LYS A 11 -12.38 -18.98 2.10
N ALA A 12 -11.78 -18.49 3.17
CA ALA A 12 -10.79 -17.40 3.08
C ALA A 12 -9.52 -17.87 2.33
N ALA A 13 -9.03 -19.07 2.63
CA ALA A 13 -7.89 -19.65 1.92
C ALA A 13 -8.15 -19.77 0.41
N THR A 14 -9.32 -20.27 0.01
CA THR A 14 -9.71 -20.38 -1.41
C THR A 14 -9.73 -19.02 -2.10
N LYS A 15 -10.32 -18.00 -1.47
CA LYS A 15 -10.35 -16.63 -2.04
C LYS A 15 -8.96 -16.04 -2.19
N ILE A 16 -8.11 -16.20 -1.17
CA ILE A 16 -6.73 -15.68 -1.17
C ILE A 16 -5.91 -16.37 -2.26
N THR A 17 -6.03 -17.70 -2.38
CA THR A 17 -5.34 -18.45 -3.44
C THR A 17 -5.82 -18.02 -4.82
N LEU A 18 -7.13 -17.90 -5.03
CA LEU A 18 -7.69 -17.46 -6.31
C LEU A 18 -7.23 -16.03 -6.64
N PHE A 19 -7.25 -15.13 -5.66
CA PHE A 19 -6.74 -13.77 -5.81
C PHE A 19 -5.26 -13.77 -6.26
N PHE A 20 -4.42 -14.55 -5.58
CA PHE A 20 -3.00 -14.60 -5.90
C PHE A 20 -2.75 -15.15 -7.30
N VAL A 21 -3.40 -16.27 -7.66
CA VAL A 21 -3.26 -16.87 -8.99
C VAL A 21 -3.68 -15.90 -10.10
N LEU A 22 -4.81 -15.20 -9.91
CA LEU A 22 -5.27 -14.19 -10.85
C LEU A 22 -4.34 -12.98 -10.90
N ALA A 23 -3.92 -12.44 -9.75
CA ALA A 23 -3.00 -11.31 -9.70
C ALA A 23 -1.69 -11.61 -10.41
N PHE A 24 -1.10 -12.79 -10.12
CA PHE A 24 0.12 -13.25 -10.78
C PHE A 24 -0.10 -13.45 -12.28
N GLY A 25 -1.13 -14.20 -12.68
CA GLY A 25 -1.41 -14.52 -14.08
C GLY A 25 -1.69 -13.27 -14.91
N ILE A 26 -2.56 -12.37 -14.42
CA ILE A 26 -2.88 -11.13 -15.13
C ILE A 26 -1.63 -10.26 -15.29
N SER A 27 -0.84 -10.04 -14.22
CA SER A 27 0.41 -9.27 -14.32
C SER A 27 1.40 -9.91 -15.29
N TYR A 28 1.53 -11.24 -15.28
CA TYR A 28 2.38 -11.96 -16.20
C TYR A 28 1.98 -11.75 -17.67
N PHE A 29 0.68 -11.93 -17.99
CA PHE A 29 0.19 -11.73 -19.35
C PHE A 29 0.28 -10.27 -19.79
N LEU A 30 -0.04 -9.32 -18.91
CA LEU A 30 0.08 -7.90 -19.23
C LEU A 30 1.54 -7.45 -19.37
N ASN A 31 2.48 -8.12 -18.70
CA ASN A 31 3.91 -7.86 -18.88
C ASN A 31 4.43 -8.27 -20.28
N LEU A 32 3.75 -9.20 -20.95
CA LEU A 32 4.09 -9.54 -22.36
C LEU A 32 3.74 -8.41 -23.32
N LEU A 33 2.88 -7.48 -22.91
CA LEU A 33 2.58 -6.29 -23.70
C LEU A 33 3.67 -5.24 -23.46
N SER A 34 4.04 -4.54 -24.51
CA SER A 34 5.00 -3.43 -24.40
C SER A 34 4.46 -2.36 -23.43
N ASN A 35 5.35 -1.80 -22.60
CA ASN A 35 4.99 -0.62 -21.81
C ASN A 35 4.80 0.59 -22.73
N PRO A 36 3.57 1.07 -22.98
CA PRO A 36 3.35 2.17 -23.90
C PRO A 36 3.95 3.49 -23.40
N LEU A 37 4.28 3.57 -22.11
CA LEU A 37 4.86 4.75 -21.48
C LEU A 37 6.40 4.76 -21.52
N ALA A 38 7.03 3.63 -21.85
CA ALA A 38 8.50 3.55 -21.93
C ALA A 38 9.08 4.48 -23.00
N SER A 39 8.38 4.68 -24.14
CA SER A 39 8.79 5.59 -25.22
C SER A 39 8.87 7.06 -24.76
N TYR A 40 8.16 7.41 -23.67
CA TYR A 40 8.20 8.74 -23.05
C TYR A 40 9.19 8.82 -21.88
N GLY A 41 10.00 7.77 -21.66
CA GLY A 41 11.00 7.72 -20.58
C GLY A 41 10.45 7.32 -19.21
N PHE A 42 9.18 6.86 -19.10
CA PHE A 42 8.61 6.43 -17.82
C PHE A 42 9.02 5.00 -17.50
N LYS A 43 9.61 4.81 -16.31
CA LYS A 43 9.92 3.48 -15.76
C LYS A 43 8.69 2.77 -15.17
N VAL A 44 7.67 3.54 -14.76
CA VAL A 44 6.43 2.99 -14.19
C VAL A 44 5.67 2.25 -15.29
N ASN A 45 5.40 0.96 -15.04
CA ASN A 45 4.57 0.16 -15.93
C ASN A 45 3.26 -0.22 -15.23
N LEU A 46 2.19 0.49 -15.56
CA LEU A 46 0.86 0.27 -14.99
C LEU A 46 0.34 -1.16 -15.20
N ASN A 47 0.85 -1.86 -16.24
CA ASN A 47 0.44 -3.23 -16.55
C ASN A 47 0.60 -4.15 -15.33
N TYR A 48 1.65 -3.94 -14.52
CA TYR A 48 1.87 -4.78 -13.34
C TYR A 48 0.80 -4.57 -12.26
N ALA A 49 0.46 -3.33 -11.97
CA ALA A 49 -0.53 -2.99 -10.95
C ALA A 49 -1.97 -3.40 -11.29
N PHE A 50 -2.28 -3.57 -12.58
CA PHE A 50 -3.58 -4.09 -13.01
C PHE A 50 -3.80 -5.55 -12.56
N GLY A 51 -2.77 -6.36 -12.35
CA GLY A 51 -2.91 -7.73 -11.86
C GLY A 51 -3.65 -7.80 -10.52
N PRO A 52 -3.11 -7.28 -9.42
CA PRO A 52 -3.77 -7.28 -8.12
C PRO A 52 -5.08 -6.49 -8.12
N PHE A 53 -5.18 -5.39 -8.89
CA PHE A 53 -6.41 -4.61 -9.03
C PHE A 53 -7.56 -5.45 -9.60
N LEU A 54 -7.37 -6.02 -10.79
CA LEU A 54 -8.40 -6.80 -11.48
C LEU A 54 -8.71 -8.11 -10.74
N ALA A 55 -7.69 -8.76 -10.16
CA ALA A 55 -7.89 -9.95 -9.34
C ALA A 55 -8.80 -9.67 -8.15
N ALA A 56 -8.62 -8.56 -7.45
CA ALA A 56 -9.47 -8.17 -6.32
C ALA A 56 -10.93 -7.97 -6.74
N ILE A 57 -11.15 -7.28 -7.86
CA ILE A 57 -12.51 -7.05 -8.42
C ILE A 57 -13.16 -8.37 -8.83
N LEU A 58 -12.44 -9.22 -9.59
CA LEU A 58 -12.95 -10.49 -10.08
C LEU A 58 -13.30 -11.45 -8.93
N VAL A 59 -12.41 -11.59 -7.95
CA VAL A 59 -12.66 -12.45 -6.79
C VAL A 59 -13.82 -11.93 -5.95
N GLY A 60 -13.90 -10.61 -5.75
CA GLY A 60 -15.03 -9.96 -5.07
C GLY A 60 -16.36 -10.25 -5.79
N TYR A 61 -16.38 -10.10 -7.10
CA TYR A 61 -17.56 -10.38 -7.93
C TYR A 61 -17.97 -11.86 -7.90
N LEU A 62 -17.04 -12.78 -8.15
CA LEU A 62 -17.30 -14.22 -8.16
C LEU A 62 -17.82 -14.75 -6.82
N ASN A 63 -17.35 -14.18 -5.71
CA ASN A 63 -17.80 -14.58 -4.37
C ASN A 63 -18.97 -13.76 -3.84
N LYS A 64 -19.56 -12.87 -4.63
CA LYS A 64 -20.66 -11.96 -4.23
C LYS A 64 -20.31 -11.16 -2.97
N THR A 65 -19.03 -10.84 -2.79
CA THR A 65 -18.53 -10.04 -1.66
C THR A 65 -18.02 -8.70 -2.19
N PRO A 66 -18.83 -7.62 -2.06
CA PRO A 66 -18.39 -6.31 -2.54
C PRO A 66 -17.13 -5.86 -1.81
N LEU A 67 -16.20 -5.25 -2.54
CA LEU A 67 -15.03 -4.63 -1.95
C LEU A 67 -15.47 -3.45 -1.07
N LYS A 68 -15.12 -3.49 0.21
CA LYS A 68 -15.35 -2.38 1.13
C LYS A 68 -14.24 -1.35 0.94
N ILE A 69 -14.37 -0.51 -0.09
CA ILE A 69 -13.37 0.50 -0.43
C ILE A 69 -13.69 1.79 0.33
N LYS A 70 -12.74 2.25 1.14
CA LYS A 70 -12.74 3.60 1.71
C LYS A 70 -11.51 4.32 1.17
N LEU A 71 -11.72 5.27 0.28
CA LEU A 71 -10.61 6.02 -0.33
C LEU A 71 -9.84 6.81 0.74
N PHE A 72 -10.57 7.49 1.63
CA PHE A 72 -10.02 8.24 2.75
C PHE A 72 -10.53 7.70 4.07
N SER A 73 -9.77 7.92 5.14
CA SER A 73 -10.20 7.60 6.50
C SER A 73 -11.42 8.43 6.92
N GLU A 74 -12.27 7.89 7.77
CA GLU A 74 -13.36 8.64 8.41
C GLU A 74 -12.82 9.65 9.44
N SER A 75 -11.68 9.34 10.04
CA SER A 75 -11.02 10.23 10.99
C SER A 75 -10.44 11.47 10.30
N LEU A 76 -10.87 12.66 10.72
CA LEU A 76 -10.36 13.92 10.22
C LEU A 76 -8.82 14.05 10.37
N TRP A 77 -8.28 13.52 11.48
CA TRP A 77 -6.85 13.54 11.75
C TRP A 77 -6.05 12.63 10.79
N ILE A 78 -6.57 11.44 10.52
CA ILE A 78 -5.94 10.55 9.54
C ILE A 78 -6.00 11.17 8.14
N ARG A 79 -7.11 11.81 7.77
CA ARG A 79 -7.18 12.56 6.49
C ARG A 79 -6.13 13.67 6.38
N LYS A 80 -5.82 14.36 7.48
CA LYS A 80 -4.71 15.34 7.48
C LYS A 80 -3.36 14.65 7.22
N ILE A 81 -3.11 13.50 7.83
CA ILE A 81 -1.89 12.71 7.59
C ILE A 81 -1.83 12.24 6.13
N GLU A 82 -2.93 11.76 5.58
CA GLU A 82 -3.05 11.36 4.17
C GLU A 82 -2.70 12.51 3.23
N PHE A 83 -3.25 13.69 3.48
CA PHE A 83 -2.97 14.89 2.69
C PHE A 83 -1.52 15.35 2.82
N ILE A 84 -0.98 15.39 4.02
CA ILE A 84 0.44 15.75 4.27
C ILE A 84 1.36 14.73 3.58
N GLY A 85 1.06 13.44 3.69
CA GLY A 85 1.80 12.39 3.00
C GLY A 85 1.78 12.57 1.48
N LEU A 86 0.62 12.90 0.92
CA LEU A 86 0.49 13.20 -0.51
C LEU A 86 1.36 14.40 -0.92
N VAL A 87 1.36 15.48 -0.14
CA VAL A 87 2.21 16.66 -0.38
C VAL A 87 3.69 16.29 -0.31
N ILE A 88 4.11 15.51 0.69
CA ILE A 88 5.50 15.03 0.82
C ILE A 88 5.89 14.18 -0.41
N PHE A 89 5.00 13.27 -0.83
CA PHE A 89 5.22 12.48 -2.03
C PHE A 89 5.39 13.36 -3.29
N LEU A 90 4.50 14.31 -3.52
CA LEU A 90 4.54 15.20 -4.68
C LEU A 90 5.83 16.03 -4.71
N ILE A 91 6.18 16.67 -3.59
CA ILE A 91 7.39 17.49 -3.47
C ILE A 91 8.65 16.61 -3.60
N GLY A 92 8.70 15.49 -2.89
CA GLY A 92 9.84 14.57 -2.92
C GLY A 92 10.09 14.02 -4.32
N SER A 93 9.05 13.62 -5.03
CA SER A 93 9.12 13.12 -6.40
C SER A 93 9.59 14.21 -7.37
N PHE A 94 9.04 15.42 -7.24
CA PHE A 94 9.44 16.56 -8.07
C PHE A 94 10.91 16.93 -7.86
N VAL A 95 11.35 17.07 -6.61
CA VAL A 95 12.75 17.35 -6.27
C VAL A 95 13.70 16.24 -6.75
N SER A 96 13.29 14.97 -6.61
CA SER A 96 14.07 13.82 -7.09
C SER A 96 14.27 13.89 -8.60
N THR A 97 13.22 14.24 -9.35
CA THR A 97 13.26 14.37 -10.80
C THR A 97 14.13 15.55 -11.25
N LEU A 98 14.05 16.69 -10.57
CA LEU A 98 14.94 17.84 -10.84
C LEU A 98 16.42 17.47 -10.65
N LYS A 99 16.74 16.75 -9.56
CA LYS A 99 18.11 16.28 -9.31
C LYS A 99 18.64 15.31 -10.36
N SER A 100 17.77 14.60 -11.06
CA SER A 100 18.16 13.73 -12.18
C SER A 100 18.42 14.48 -13.49
N GLY A 101 18.30 15.82 -13.50
CA GLY A 101 18.55 16.66 -14.67
C GLY A 101 17.39 16.71 -15.67
N ASN A 102 16.21 16.17 -15.32
CA ASN A 102 15.05 16.24 -16.19
C ASN A 102 14.42 17.65 -16.12
N THR A 103 14.37 18.35 -17.24
CA THR A 103 13.82 19.69 -17.36
C THR A 103 12.42 19.73 -17.95
N ASN A 104 11.85 18.57 -18.33
CA ASN A 104 10.49 18.50 -18.84
C ASN A 104 9.47 18.39 -17.70
N TYR A 105 9.01 19.52 -17.18
CA TYR A 105 8.09 19.58 -16.04
C TYR A 105 6.74 18.90 -16.29
N SER A 106 6.20 19.01 -17.52
CA SER A 106 4.93 18.37 -17.87
C SER A 106 5.01 16.84 -17.79
N LEU A 107 6.07 16.26 -18.35
CA LEU A 107 6.33 14.82 -18.23
C LEU A 107 6.60 14.41 -16.78
N THR A 108 7.31 15.24 -16.00
CA THR A 108 7.55 14.99 -14.58
C THR A 108 6.23 14.89 -13.80
N ILE A 109 5.34 15.89 -13.96
CA ILE A 109 4.04 15.88 -13.27
C ILE A 109 3.22 14.67 -13.69
N PHE A 110 3.18 14.35 -14.98
CA PHE A 110 2.48 13.18 -15.49
C PHE A 110 3.04 11.88 -14.89
N GLY A 111 4.36 11.73 -14.82
CA GLY A 111 5.01 10.58 -14.20
C GLY A 111 4.69 10.42 -12.70
N ILE A 112 4.59 11.52 -11.96
CA ILE A 112 4.20 11.51 -10.55
C ILE A 112 2.75 11.04 -10.40
N ILE A 113 1.83 11.50 -11.26
CA ILE A 113 0.43 11.05 -11.28
C ILE A 113 0.36 9.55 -11.59
N LEU A 114 1.12 9.08 -12.57
CA LEU A 114 1.18 7.66 -12.93
C LEU A 114 1.73 6.80 -11.79
N ALA A 115 2.75 7.26 -11.06
CA ALA A 115 3.30 6.54 -9.92
C ALA A 115 2.26 6.42 -8.79
N LEU A 116 1.50 7.48 -8.51
CA LEU A 116 0.41 7.41 -7.53
C LEU A 116 -0.72 6.48 -8.00
N LEU A 117 -1.09 6.54 -9.27
CA LEU A 117 -2.09 5.64 -9.85
C LEU A 117 -1.65 4.18 -9.76
N TYR A 118 -0.37 3.90 -10.07
CA TYR A 118 0.22 2.58 -9.93
C TYR A 118 0.05 2.03 -8.51
N THR A 119 0.45 2.80 -7.50
CA THR A 119 0.35 2.37 -6.10
C THR A 119 -1.10 2.24 -5.64
N LEU A 120 -2.01 3.11 -6.09
CA LEU A 120 -3.44 2.97 -5.83
C LEU A 120 -3.97 1.64 -6.37
N LEU A 121 -3.72 1.32 -7.63
CA LEU A 121 -4.18 0.07 -8.23
C LEU A 121 -3.63 -1.15 -7.49
N GLU A 122 -2.35 -1.15 -7.19
CA GLU A 122 -1.68 -2.25 -6.49
C GLU A 122 -2.23 -2.45 -5.08
N GLU A 123 -2.36 -1.36 -4.29
CA GLU A 123 -2.80 -1.43 -2.91
C GLU A 123 -4.29 -1.80 -2.75
N LEU A 124 -5.10 -1.62 -3.80
CA LEU A 124 -6.47 -2.15 -3.78
C LEU A 124 -6.47 -3.68 -3.65
N GLY A 125 -5.58 -4.37 -4.34
CA GLY A 125 -5.44 -5.81 -4.21
C GLY A 125 -4.81 -6.22 -2.88
N TRP A 126 -3.62 -5.68 -2.59
CA TRP A 126 -2.81 -6.17 -1.47
C TRP A 126 -3.32 -5.73 -0.10
N ARG A 127 -3.90 -4.54 0.03
CA ARG A 127 -4.32 -4.01 1.35
C ARG A 127 -5.83 -3.96 1.47
N VAL A 128 -6.55 -3.48 0.45
CA VAL A 128 -8.01 -3.41 0.56
C VAL A 128 -8.64 -4.81 0.48
N PHE A 129 -8.35 -5.58 -0.56
CA PHE A 129 -8.91 -6.92 -0.69
C PHE A 129 -8.30 -7.91 0.30
N LEU A 130 -7.00 -8.17 0.20
CA LEU A 130 -6.30 -9.16 1.02
C LEU A 130 -6.35 -8.81 2.50
N GLY A 131 -6.16 -7.53 2.86
CA GLY A 131 -6.25 -7.05 4.24
C GLY A 131 -7.65 -7.19 4.84
N ASN A 132 -8.73 -7.08 4.04
CA ASN A 132 -10.09 -7.34 4.50
C ASN A 132 -10.34 -8.84 4.70
N GLU A 133 -9.91 -9.71 3.77
CA GLU A 133 -10.04 -11.16 3.93
C GLU A 133 -9.22 -11.69 5.13
N LEU A 134 -8.09 -11.06 5.42
CA LEU A 134 -7.23 -11.42 6.56
C LEU A 134 -7.59 -10.68 7.87
N SER A 135 -8.56 -9.77 7.88
CA SER A 135 -8.83 -8.87 9.01
C SER A 135 -9.12 -9.55 10.34
N LYS A 136 -9.63 -10.78 10.32
CA LYS A 136 -9.93 -11.60 11.51
C LYS A 136 -8.72 -12.34 12.08
N TYR A 137 -7.59 -12.34 11.37
CA TYR A 137 -6.38 -13.03 11.80
C TYR A 137 -5.42 -12.08 12.56
N SER A 138 -4.42 -12.66 13.19
CA SER A 138 -3.40 -11.89 13.90
C SER A 138 -2.61 -10.99 12.95
N LEU A 139 -2.05 -9.89 13.46
CA LEU A 139 -1.20 -9.01 12.67
C LEU A 139 0.00 -9.76 12.06
N LEU A 140 0.57 -10.71 12.82
CA LEU A 140 1.65 -11.57 12.34
C LEU A 140 1.20 -12.39 11.13
N THR A 141 0.00 -12.98 11.16
CA THR A 141 -0.56 -13.73 10.03
C THR A 141 -0.75 -12.84 8.80
N ILE A 142 -1.32 -11.65 9.00
CA ILE A 142 -1.51 -10.66 7.92
C ILE A 142 -0.15 -10.31 7.30
N PHE A 143 0.84 -10.02 8.14
CA PHE A 143 2.20 -9.70 7.73
C PHE A 143 2.84 -10.82 6.91
N LEU A 144 2.86 -12.04 7.45
CA LEU A 144 3.50 -13.18 6.79
C LEU A 144 2.84 -13.50 5.44
N VAL A 145 1.52 -13.60 5.41
CA VAL A 145 0.78 -13.91 4.17
C VAL A 145 0.98 -12.81 3.13
N SER A 146 0.83 -11.54 3.52
CA SER A 146 1.03 -10.41 2.60
C SER A 146 2.46 -10.36 2.07
N THR A 147 3.47 -10.57 2.92
CA THR A 147 4.88 -10.58 2.51
C THR A 147 5.15 -11.68 1.49
N VAL A 148 4.75 -12.92 1.80
CA VAL A 148 5.00 -14.07 0.93
C VAL A 148 4.32 -13.88 -0.43
N LEU A 149 3.03 -13.55 -0.44
CA LEU A 149 2.28 -13.42 -1.68
C LEU A 149 2.79 -12.23 -2.51
N TRP A 150 3.05 -11.08 -1.89
CA TRP A 150 3.54 -9.89 -2.58
C TRP A 150 4.95 -10.11 -3.15
N PHE A 151 5.85 -10.75 -2.39
CA PHE A 151 7.17 -11.13 -2.85
C PHE A 151 7.11 -12.04 -4.09
N PHE A 152 6.34 -13.13 -4.03
CA PHE A 152 6.23 -14.03 -5.18
C PHE A 152 5.52 -13.42 -6.38
N TRP A 153 4.61 -12.49 -6.18
CA TRP A 153 3.96 -11.79 -7.29
C TRP A 153 4.96 -11.02 -8.16
N HIS A 154 6.04 -10.47 -7.60
CA HIS A 154 7.06 -9.75 -8.36
C HIS A 154 7.80 -10.62 -9.39
N TYR A 155 7.77 -11.95 -9.25
CA TYR A 155 8.28 -12.84 -10.29
C TYR A 155 7.44 -12.80 -11.57
N SER A 156 6.17 -12.41 -11.52
CA SER A 156 5.29 -12.35 -12.71
C SER A 156 5.79 -11.38 -13.77
N PHE A 157 6.55 -10.36 -13.40
CA PHE A 157 7.14 -9.37 -14.31
C PHE A 157 8.66 -9.24 -14.17
N ARG A 158 9.29 -10.16 -13.45
CA ARG A 158 10.75 -10.23 -13.29
C ARG A 158 11.34 -8.92 -12.77
N ASP A 159 10.81 -8.43 -11.62
CA ASP A 159 11.34 -7.21 -11.00
C ASP A 159 12.87 -7.22 -10.91
N GLU A 160 13.52 -6.16 -11.37
CA GLU A 160 14.96 -6.08 -11.47
C GLU A 160 15.65 -6.20 -10.10
N ASN A 161 15.10 -5.58 -9.07
CA ASN A 161 15.65 -5.64 -7.71
C ASN A 161 15.54 -7.06 -7.14
N LEU A 162 14.43 -7.76 -7.41
CA LEU A 162 14.26 -9.15 -7.03
C LEU A 162 15.30 -10.04 -7.73
N MET A 163 15.55 -9.83 -9.03
CA MET A 163 16.48 -10.65 -9.80
C MET A 163 17.94 -10.42 -9.42
N THR A 164 18.30 -9.19 -9.00
CA THR A 164 19.68 -8.84 -8.63
C THR A 164 20.00 -9.14 -7.18
N ASN A 165 19.09 -8.88 -6.24
CA ASN A 165 19.31 -9.10 -4.81
C ASN A 165 18.04 -9.54 -4.10
N PRO A 166 17.62 -10.81 -4.21
CA PRO A 166 16.36 -11.31 -3.68
C PRO A 166 16.22 -11.18 -2.16
N PHE A 167 17.30 -11.27 -1.39
CA PHE A 167 17.26 -11.14 0.07
C PHE A 167 16.99 -9.70 0.49
N GLN A 168 17.68 -8.74 -0.12
CA GLN A 168 17.44 -7.31 0.15
C GLN A 168 16.03 -6.92 -0.27
N PHE A 169 15.58 -7.41 -1.41
CA PHE A 169 14.23 -7.19 -1.90
C PHE A 169 13.18 -7.78 -0.96
N LEU A 170 13.38 -9.02 -0.47
CA LEU A 170 12.49 -9.63 0.52
C LEU A 170 12.42 -8.80 1.81
N ALA A 171 13.55 -8.28 2.30
CA ALA A 171 13.58 -7.42 3.48
C ALA A 171 12.78 -6.13 3.26
N LEU A 172 12.89 -5.51 2.07
CA LEU A 172 12.10 -4.34 1.69
C LEU A 172 10.60 -4.64 1.63
N ILE A 173 10.22 -5.73 0.96
CA ILE A 173 8.83 -6.19 0.88
C ILE A 173 8.27 -6.51 2.26
N ALA A 174 9.05 -7.15 3.13
CA ALA A 174 8.62 -7.46 4.49
C ALA A 174 8.39 -6.20 5.32
N GLY A 175 9.33 -5.25 5.28
CA GLY A 175 9.15 -3.95 5.95
C GLY A 175 7.94 -3.18 5.44
N GLY A 176 7.77 -3.09 4.12
CA GLY A 176 6.61 -2.47 3.49
C GLY A 176 5.30 -3.17 3.86
N SER A 177 5.27 -4.50 3.82
CA SER A 177 4.08 -5.28 4.20
C SER A 177 3.69 -5.04 5.66
N ALA A 178 4.64 -5.02 6.59
CA ALA A 178 4.36 -4.78 8.01
C ALA A 178 3.77 -3.39 8.24
N GLY A 179 4.42 -2.34 7.71
CA GLY A 179 3.98 -0.96 7.87
C GLY A 179 2.61 -0.70 7.25
N MET A 180 2.43 -1.09 5.98
CA MET A 180 1.19 -0.85 5.26
C MET A 180 0.02 -1.70 5.78
N ALA A 181 0.26 -2.96 6.21
CA ALA A 181 -0.76 -3.77 6.85
C ALA A 181 -1.25 -3.14 8.17
N GLN A 182 -0.34 -2.60 8.97
CA GLN A 182 -0.67 -1.90 10.21
C GLN A 182 -1.46 -0.61 9.92
N PHE A 183 -1.02 0.21 8.97
CA PHE A 183 -1.74 1.42 8.58
C PHE A 183 -3.15 1.10 8.08
N TYR A 184 -3.29 0.14 7.17
CA TYR A 184 -4.62 -0.23 6.67
C TYR A 184 -5.52 -0.78 7.77
N ARG A 185 -4.98 -1.61 8.68
CA ARG A 185 -5.75 -2.17 9.79
C ARG A 185 -6.32 -1.08 10.71
N GLN A 186 -5.53 -0.05 10.99
CA GLN A 186 -5.92 1.05 11.88
C GLN A 186 -6.84 2.06 11.21
N THR A 187 -6.61 2.39 9.95
CA THR A 187 -7.28 3.52 9.28
C THR A 187 -8.39 3.11 8.34
N LYS A 188 -8.33 1.86 7.82
CA LYS A 188 -9.17 1.35 6.72
C LYS A 188 -9.13 2.24 5.48
N SER A 189 -8.14 3.11 5.36
CA SER A 189 -7.97 4.01 4.24
C SER A 189 -7.10 3.39 3.15
N TRP A 190 -7.60 3.43 1.94
CA TRP A 190 -6.84 3.05 0.76
C TRP A 190 -5.75 4.09 0.43
N MET A 191 -6.07 5.37 0.58
CA MET A 191 -5.16 6.47 0.25
C MET A 191 -3.87 6.42 1.10
N ILE A 192 -3.98 6.20 2.42
CA ILE A 192 -2.78 6.20 3.27
C ILE A 192 -1.77 5.11 2.87
N VAL A 193 -2.24 3.92 2.51
CA VAL A 193 -1.35 2.84 2.09
C VAL A 193 -0.74 3.09 0.71
N ALA A 194 -1.52 3.65 -0.22
CA ALA A 194 -1.03 4.01 -1.54
C ALA A 194 0.03 5.13 -1.48
N VAL A 195 -0.22 6.17 -0.68
CA VAL A 195 0.76 7.25 -0.46
C VAL A 195 2.01 6.73 0.24
N THR A 196 1.87 5.87 1.24
CA THR A 196 3.02 5.25 1.93
C THR A 196 3.88 4.45 0.94
N HIS A 197 3.23 3.64 0.11
CA HIS A 197 3.92 2.88 -0.93
C HIS A 197 4.61 3.80 -1.95
N ALA A 198 3.93 4.82 -2.42
CA ALA A 198 4.48 5.79 -3.35
C ALA A 198 5.71 6.51 -2.77
N VAL A 199 5.67 6.91 -1.49
CA VAL A 199 6.81 7.55 -0.81
C VAL A 199 8.01 6.61 -0.68
N ILE A 200 7.79 5.33 -0.35
CA ILE A 200 8.86 4.32 -0.28
C ILE A 200 9.59 4.22 -1.63
N SER A 201 8.86 4.36 -2.73
CA SER A 201 9.39 4.22 -4.10
C SER A 201 10.16 5.45 -4.59
N VAL A 202 10.10 6.62 -3.90
CA VAL A 202 10.79 7.84 -4.35
C VAL A 202 12.29 7.80 -4.02
N ASN A 203 12.62 7.93 -2.75
CA ASN A 203 14.00 7.88 -2.24
C ASN A 203 14.00 7.84 -0.71
N LEU A 204 15.13 7.41 -0.13
CA LEU A 204 15.28 7.28 1.33
C LEU A 204 15.05 8.59 2.11
N PRO A 205 15.57 9.78 1.71
CA PRO A 205 15.28 11.03 2.41
C PRO A 205 13.78 11.35 2.49
N THR A 206 13.05 11.19 1.40
CA THR A 206 11.59 11.43 1.36
C THR A 206 10.86 10.47 2.30
N LEU A 207 11.26 9.20 2.33
CA LEU A 207 10.70 8.20 3.24
C LEU A 207 10.97 8.59 4.71
N ILE A 208 12.20 9.01 5.06
CA ILE A 208 12.53 9.42 6.43
C ILE A 208 11.67 10.61 6.86
N ILE A 209 11.54 11.64 6.02
CA ILE A 209 10.70 12.81 6.30
C ILE A 209 9.24 12.36 6.53
N PHE A 210 8.71 11.52 5.64
CA PHE A 210 7.34 11.01 5.76
C PHE A 210 7.14 10.25 7.08
N LEU A 211 8.04 9.35 7.45
CA LEU A 211 7.95 8.58 8.68
C LEU A 211 8.02 9.46 9.92
N VAL A 212 8.97 10.40 9.98
CA VAL A 212 9.11 11.34 11.11
C VAL A 212 7.86 12.18 11.29
N VAL A 213 7.33 12.74 10.19
CA VAL A 213 6.10 13.55 10.22
C VAL A 213 4.89 12.70 10.64
N THR A 214 4.74 11.51 10.06
CA THR A 214 3.62 10.61 10.37
C THR A 214 3.64 10.16 11.83
N ILE A 215 4.79 9.72 12.35
CA ILE A 215 4.94 9.30 13.75
C ILE A 215 4.68 10.48 14.70
N GLY A 216 5.22 11.67 14.37
CA GLY A 216 4.98 12.88 15.15
C GLY A 216 3.51 13.25 15.24
N LEU A 217 2.79 13.20 14.11
CA LEU A 217 1.36 13.49 14.05
C LEU A 217 0.52 12.45 14.78
N LEU A 218 0.86 11.16 14.69
CA LEU A 218 0.16 10.10 15.42
C LEU A 218 0.33 10.27 16.93
N LYS A 219 1.54 10.54 17.43
CA LYS A 219 1.79 10.82 18.85
C LYS A 219 1.04 12.06 19.35
N PHE A 220 1.04 13.13 18.56
CA PHE A 220 0.31 14.35 18.86
C PHE A 220 -1.21 14.06 18.96
N TYR A 221 -1.74 13.26 18.05
CA TYR A 221 -3.15 12.85 18.05
C TYR A 221 -3.53 12.01 19.28
N GLU A 222 -2.71 11.00 19.60
CA GLU A 222 -2.93 10.19 20.82
C GLU A 222 -2.95 11.05 22.09
N THR A 223 -2.07 12.03 22.15
CA THR A 223 -2.01 12.96 23.30
C THR A 223 -3.27 13.82 23.40
N LYS A 224 -3.77 14.33 22.27
CA LYS A 224 -5.01 15.11 22.20
C LYS A 224 -6.24 14.30 22.61
N ILE A 225 -6.39 13.07 22.09
CA ILE A 225 -7.51 12.20 22.50
C ILE A 225 -7.48 11.93 24.01
N LYS A 226 -6.30 11.64 24.58
CA LYS A 226 -6.16 11.42 26.01
C LYS A 226 -6.57 12.65 26.83
N GLN A 227 -6.25 13.85 26.33
CA GLN A 227 -6.64 15.11 26.99
C GLN A 227 -8.14 15.38 26.90
N GLU A 228 -8.75 15.15 25.76
CA GLU A 228 -10.19 15.32 25.54
C GLU A 228 -11.00 14.34 26.41
N ASN A 229 -10.59 13.07 26.45
CA ASN A 229 -11.23 12.08 27.31
C ASN A 229 -11.08 12.43 28.80
N LYS A 230 -9.92 12.96 29.23
CA LYS A 230 -9.72 13.38 30.62
C LYS A 230 -10.61 14.57 31.01
N LYS A 231 -10.81 15.55 30.11
CA LYS A 231 -11.74 16.67 30.33
C LYS A 231 -13.18 16.21 30.51
N THR A 232 -13.63 15.30 29.62
CA THR A 232 -15.01 14.78 29.70
C THR A 232 -15.29 14.04 31.01
N PHE A 233 -14.29 13.37 31.59
CA PHE A 233 -14.42 12.71 32.90
C PHE A 233 -14.45 13.71 34.07
N THR A 234 -13.64 14.78 34.03
CA THR A 234 -13.62 15.81 35.07
C THR A 234 -14.90 16.67 35.07
N ASP A 235 -15.55 16.85 33.93
CA ASP A 235 -16.79 17.63 33.80
C ASP A 235 -18.05 16.82 34.21
N LEU A 236 -17.91 15.53 34.54
CA LEU A 236 -18.98 14.63 35.02
C LEU A 236 -18.89 14.32 36.50
N GLU A 237 -17.86 14.80 37.21
CA GLU A 237 -17.82 14.74 38.70
C GLU A 237 -18.51 15.97 39.25
N PRO A 238 -19.60 15.79 40.04
CA PRO A 238 -20.41 16.89 40.64
C PRO A 238 -19.66 17.62 41.75
#